data_adb1de84ef101e949829135867e46a43
#
_entry.id   adb1de84ef101e949829135867e46a43
#
_cell.length_a   1.000
_cell.length_b   1.000
_cell.length_c   1.000
_cell.angle_alpha   90.00
_cell.angle_beta   90.00
_cell.angle_gamma   90.00
#
_symmetry.space_group_name_H-M   'P 1'
#
loop_
_entity.id
_entity.type
_entity.pdbx_description
1 polymer ?
#
loop_
_entity_poly.entity_id
_entity_poly.type
_entity_poly.pdbx_seq_one_letter_code
_entity_poly.pdbx_strand_id
1 'polypeptide(L)'
;MEEMKMKKRTKRAVSMGLASGMIASLVVGASADEGFHESGLPITDEPVTLTVLTTRWGNMGDSFTANKFLTDLEENSNVHIEWQVQSLNDWSEQKGIMLASGELPDIIMGFRTFNDSDIMNNMEMFQPLDDLIDQYMPNYKKALEEIPELKKMATFPDGKMYSFTKNLPLRPKSCNQPIINKKWLDNLGLEVPETLDDLYNVLKAFKEQDANGNGDPNDEIPISGAKGLSMDLLNPFGITDI
;
A
#
# COMPACT_ATOMS: atom_id res chain seq x y z
N MET A 1 -33.53 30.07 -64.81
CA MET A 1 -33.21 30.75 -63.59
C MET A 1 -33.84 29.93 -62.55
N GLU A 2 -33.00 28.98 -62.09
CA GLU A 2 -33.49 27.80 -61.37
C GLU A 2 -33.49 28.05 -59.86
N GLU A 3 -34.63 27.80 -59.32
CA GLU A 3 -34.80 27.71 -57.87
C GLU A 3 -34.11 26.46 -57.31
N MET A 4 -33.14 26.67 -56.49
CA MET A 4 -32.45 25.59 -55.80
C MET A 4 -33.26 25.19 -54.56
N LYS A 5 -34.03 24.12 -54.69
CA LYS A 5 -34.78 23.49 -53.58
C LYS A 5 -33.84 22.96 -52.53
N MET A 6 -33.77 23.65 -51.40
CA MET A 6 -33.06 23.20 -50.21
C MET A 6 -33.86 22.13 -49.47
N LYS A 7 -33.43 20.87 -49.59
CA LYS A 7 -33.98 19.74 -48.87
C LYS A 7 -33.68 19.89 -47.37
N LYS A 8 -34.67 20.11 -46.57
CA LYS A 8 -34.61 19.97 -45.10
C LYS A 8 -34.33 18.51 -44.75
N ARG A 9 -33.10 18.21 -44.35
CA ARG A 9 -32.79 16.96 -43.66
C ARG A 9 -33.22 17.03 -42.22
N THR A 10 -34.28 16.33 -41.90
CA THR A 10 -34.72 16.05 -40.53
C THR A 10 -33.66 15.24 -39.82
N LYS A 11 -32.94 15.87 -38.88
CA LYS A 11 -32.06 15.14 -37.96
C LYS A 11 -32.96 14.38 -36.98
N ARG A 12 -33.08 13.08 -37.15
CA ARG A 12 -33.55 12.19 -36.12
C ARG A 12 -32.54 12.23 -34.94
N ALA A 13 -32.93 12.84 -33.84
CA ALA A 13 -32.23 12.69 -32.58
C ALA A 13 -32.43 11.24 -32.14
N VAL A 14 -31.36 10.46 -32.19
CA VAL A 14 -31.30 9.18 -31.51
C VAL A 14 -31.06 9.53 -30.06
N SER A 15 -32.12 9.51 -29.28
CA SER A 15 -32.04 9.49 -27.83
C SER A 15 -31.46 8.14 -27.44
N MET A 16 -30.15 8.09 -27.20
CA MET A 16 -29.55 7.02 -26.42
C MET A 16 -30.11 7.13 -25.01
N GLY A 17 -31.10 6.32 -24.71
CA GLY A 17 -31.53 6.08 -23.36
C GLY A 17 -30.36 5.42 -22.61
N LEU A 18 -29.68 6.18 -21.77
CA LEU A 18 -28.90 5.66 -20.68
C LEU A 18 -29.91 4.93 -19.77
N ALA A 19 -30.00 3.63 -19.95
CA ALA A 19 -30.53 2.76 -18.94
C ALA A 19 -29.51 2.81 -17.78
N SER A 20 -29.71 3.75 -16.87
CA SER A 20 -29.15 3.69 -15.53
C SER A 20 -29.72 2.41 -14.90
N GLY A 21 -29.02 1.31 -15.05
CA GLY A 21 -29.20 0.17 -14.18
C GLY A 21 -28.84 0.63 -12.78
N MET A 22 -29.83 1.07 -12.03
CA MET A 22 -29.73 1.03 -10.57
C MET A 22 -29.57 -0.45 -10.23
N ILE A 23 -28.34 -0.89 -10.10
CA ILE A 23 -28.02 -2.03 -9.26
C ILE A 23 -28.34 -1.50 -7.87
N ALA A 24 -29.58 -1.72 -7.44
CA ALA A 24 -29.92 -1.68 -6.05
C ALA A 24 -28.98 -2.72 -5.43
N SER A 25 -27.90 -2.27 -4.83
CA SER A 25 -27.18 -3.04 -3.84
C SER A 25 -28.22 -3.30 -2.76
N LEU A 26 -28.90 -4.44 -2.87
CA LEU A 26 -29.52 -5.07 -1.75
C LEU A 26 -28.39 -5.22 -0.74
N VAL A 27 -28.31 -4.28 0.20
CA VAL A 27 -27.78 -4.57 1.51
C VAL A 27 -28.73 -5.64 2.05
N VAL A 28 -28.53 -6.87 1.62
CA VAL A 28 -28.96 -8.02 2.37
C VAL A 28 -28.12 -7.87 3.63
N GLY A 29 -28.76 -7.34 4.68
CA GLY A 29 -28.30 -7.60 6.02
C GLY A 29 -28.18 -9.11 6.08
N ALA A 30 -27.00 -9.61 5.81
CA ALA A 30 -26.67 -10.99 6.02
C ALA A 30 -26.90 -11.22 7.50
N SER A 31 -28.04 -11.82 7.82
CA SER A 31 -28.11 -12.66 9.00
C SER A 31 -26.99 -13.66 8.77
N ALA A 32 -25.89 -13.49 9.49
CA ALA A 32 -24.75 -14.37 9.47
C ALA A 32 -25.21 -15.73 10.05
N ASP A 33 -25.78 -16.59 9.23
CA ASP A 33 -26.16 -17.90 9.77
C ASP A 33 -26.42 -19.04 8.77
N GLU A 34 -26.55 -18.82 7.49
CA GLU A 34 -26.66 -19.97 6.60
C GLU A 34 -25.51 -19.98 5.60
N GLY A 35 -24.51 -20.85 5.82
CA GLY A 35 -23.45 -21.13 4.87
C GLY A 35 -22.14 -20.35 5.07
N PHE A 36 -21.97 -19.58 6.16
CA PHE A 36 -20.68 -18.99 6.53
C PHE A 36 -19.96 -19.83 7.57
N HIS A 37 -18.69 -20.14 7.32
CA HIS A 37 -17.85 -20.92 8.22
C HIS A 37 -16.87 -20.01 9.00
N GLU A 38 -17.01 -19.96 10.31
CA GLU A 38 -16.13 -19.16 11.17
C GLU A 38 -14.67 -19.60 11.14
N SER A 39 -14.39 -20.81 10.66
CA SER A 39 -13.03 -21.34 10.55
C SER A 39 -12.93 -22.43 9.47
N GLY A 40 -11.75 -22.52 8.85
CA GLY A 40 -11.47 -23.50 7.81
C GLY A 40 -11.85 -23.02 6.40
N LEU A 41 -11.85 -23.95 5.47
CA LEU A 41 -12.24 -23.75 4.07
C LEU A 41 -13.26 -24.83 3.68
N PRO A 42 -14.24 -24.49 2.83
CA PRO A 42 -14.50 -23.16 2.27
C PRO A 42 -14.96 -22.17 3.32
N ILE A 43 -14.90 -20.87 3.02
CA ILE A 43 -15.40 -19.80 3.90
C ILE A 43 -16.91 -19.71 3.83
N THR A 44 -17.49 -20.01 2.67
CA THR A 44 -18.94 -20.00 2.41
C THR A 44 -19.36 -21.22 1.65
N ASP A 45 -20.59 -21.72 1.90
CA ASP A 45 -21.15 -22.84 1.14
C ASP A 45 -21.50 -22.43 -0.29
N GLU A 46 -22.05 -21.24 -0.47
CA GLU A 46 -22.38 -20.69 -1.77
C GLU A 46 -21.32 -19.67 -2.20
N PRO A 47 -21.02 -19.57 -3.52
CA PRO A 47 -20.03 -18.62 -4.02
C PRO A 47 -20.41 -17.16 -3.70
N VAL A 48 -19.43 -16.42 -3.17
CA VAL A 48 -19.56 -14.99 -2.88
C VAL A 48 -18.54 -14.22 -3.70
N THR A 49 -18.90 -13.03 -4.21
CA THR A 49 -18.00 -12.13 -4.90
C THR A 49 -17.72 -10.91 -4.04
N LEU A 50 -16.43 -10.59 -3.86
CA LEU A 50 -15.97 -9.38 -3.19
C LEU A 50 -15.16 -8.50 -4.14
N THR A 51 -15.42 -7.21 -4.10
CA THR A 51 -14.62 -6.21 -4.83
C THR A 51 -13.40 -5.81 -4.01
N VAL A 52 -12.21 -5.93 -4.59
CA VAL A 52 -10.95 -5.59 -3.91
C VAL A 52 -10.16 -4.57 -4.71
N LEU A 53 -9.98 -3.39 -4.13
CA LEU A 53 -9.12 -2.36 -4.71
C LEU A 53 -7.68 -2.53 -4.25
N THR A 54 -6.77 -2.49 -5.21
CA THR A 54 -5.33 -2.45 -4.92
C THR A 54 -4.61 -1.46 -5.84
N THR A 55 -3.48 -0.94 -5.37
CA THR A 55 -2.60 -0.08 -6.17
C THR A 55 -1.33 -0.79 -6.55
N ARG A 56 -0.80 -0.47 -7.74
CA ARG A 56 0.46 -1.01 -8.24
C ARG A 56 1.31 0.06 -8.93
N TRP A 57 2.61 -0.20 -9.02
CA TRP A 57 3.49 0.58 -9.87
C TRP A 57 3.14 0.36 -11.34
N GLY A 58 3.17 1.42 -12.16
CA GLY A 58 2.76 1.35 -13.56
C GLY A 58 3.58 0.42 -14.46
N ASN A 59 4.75 -0.04 -14.00
CA ASN A 59 5.61 -0.99 -14.69
C ASN A 59 5.37 -2.47 -14.30
N MET A 60 4.47 -2.73 -13.38
CA MET A 60 4.11 -4.09 -12.98
C MET A 60 3.02 -4.62 -13.91
N GLY A 61 3.27 -5.78 -14.51
CA GLY A 61 2.31 -6.44 -15.41
C GLY A 61 1.03 -6.91 -14.70
N ASP A 62 0.04 -7.35 -15.48
CA ASP A 62 -1.26 -7.81 -14.95
C ASP A 62 -1.21 -9.22 -14.34
N SER A 63 -0.05 -9.87 -14.38
CA SER A 63 0.14 -11.25 -13.89
C SER A 63 -0.08 -11.45 -12.38
N PHE A 64 -0.18 -10.37 -11.63
CA PHE A 64 -0.44 -10.45 -10.19
C PHE A 64 -1.81 -11.10 -9.89
N THR A 65 -2.87 -10.71 -10.60
CA THR A 65 -4.22 -11.26 -10.41
C THR A 65 -4.38 -12.68 -10.95
N ALA A 66 -3.50 -13.10 -11.85
CA ALA A 66 -3.42 -14.45 -12.38
C ALA A 66 -2.46 -15.38 -11.61
N ASN A 67 -2.06 -14.98 -10.40
CA ASN A 67 -1.18 -15.79 -9.56
C ASN A 67 -1.90 -17.05 -9.09
N LYS A 68 -1.26 -18.21 -9.30
CA LYS A 68 -1.83 -19.50 -8.90
C LYS A 68 -2.26 -19.55 -7.42
N PHE A 69 -1.53 -18.90 -6.52
CA PHE A 69 -1.91 -18.84 -5.11
C PHE A 69 -3.27 -18.18 -4.90
N LEU A 70 -3.53 -17.07 -5.59
CA LEU A 70 -4.81 -16.36 -5.50
C LEU A 70 -5.94 -17.18 -6.11
N THR A 71 -5.71 -17.79 -7.28
CA THR A 71 -6.69 -18.66 -7.92
C THR A 71 -7.04 -19.86 -7.04
N ASP A 72 -6.03 -20.55 -6.47
CA ASP A 72 -6.25 -21.67 -5.56
C ASP A 72 -7.00 -21.23 -4.29
N LEU A 73 -6.74 -19.99 -3.80
CA LEU A 73 -7.43 -19.45 -2.64
C LEU A 73 -8.92 -19.18 -2.95
N GLU A 74 -9.22 -18.57 -4.09
CA GLU A 74 -10.60 -18.36 -4.53
C GLU A 74 -11.37 -19.67 -4.66
N GLU A 75 -10.79 -20.66 -5.35
CA GLU A 75 -11.38 -21.97 -5.54
C GLU A 75 -11.64 -22.71 -4.21
N ASN A 76 -10.70 -22.63 -3.26
CA ASN A 76 -10.83 -23.32 -1.98
C ASN A 76 -11.74 -22.59 -0.99
N SER A 77 -11.91 -21.28 -1.12
CA SER A 77 -12.70 -20.46 -0.20
C SER A 77 -14.16 -20.28 -0.59
N ASN A 78 -14.53 -20.54 -1.84
CA ASN A 78 -15.78 -20.12 -2.50
C ASN A 78 -15.93 -18.58 -2.52
N VAL A 79 -14.83 -17.82 -2.41
CA VAL A 79 -14.85 -16.35 -2.48
C VAL A 79 -14.15 -15.92 -3.75
N HIS A 80 -14.90 -15.41 -4.70
CA HIS A 80 -14.36 -14.82 -5.92
C HIS A 80 -13.98 -13.35 -5.69
N ILE A 81 -12.82 -12.93 -6.22
CA ILE A 81 -12.32 -11.57 -6.04
C ILE A 81 -12.36 -10.81 -7.36
N GLU A 82 -13.16 -9.76 -7.40
CA GLU A 82 -13.18 -8.79 -8.50
C GLU A 82 -12.17 -7.68 -8.23
N TRP A 83 -11.02 -7.75 -8.93
CA TRP A 83 -9.90 -6.87 -8.70
C TRP A 83 -10.06 -5.52 -9.39
N GLN A 84 -10.02 -4.43 -8.61
CA GLN A 84 -9.91 -3.05 -9.09
C GLN A 84 -8.45 -2.59 -8.94
N VAL A 85 -7.64 -2.77 -9.99
CA VAL A 85 -6.21 -2.47 -9.94
C VAL A 85 -5.95 -1.05 -10.45
N GLN A 86 -5.43 -0.18 -9.61
CA GLN A 86 -5.14 1.22 -9.91
C GLN A 86 -3.63 1.50 -10.04
N SER A 87 -3.26 2.41 -10.93
CA SER A 87 -1.88 2.89 -11.01
C SER A 87 -1.57 3.84 -9.86
N LEU A 88 -0.44 3.63 -9.17
CA LEU A 88 0.02 4.56 -8.13
C LEU A 88 0.27 5.99 -8.65
N ASN A 89 0.55 6.15 -9.96
CA ASN A 89 0.78 7.47 -10.54
C ASN A 89 -0.52 8.31 -10.57
N ASP A 90 -1.66 7.66 -10.81
CA ASP A 90 -2.95 8.32 -10.99
C ASP A 90 -3.82 8.21 -9.73
N TRP A 91 -3.38 7.41 -8.75
CA TRP A 91 -4.16 7.05 -7.59
C TRP A 91 -4.59 8.25 -6.73
N SER A 92 -3.76 9.28 -6.61
CA SER A 92 -4.10 10.45 -5.79
C SER A 92 -5.38 11.15 -6.26
N GLU A 93 -5.58 11.26 -7.58
CA GLU A 93 -6.78 11.83 -8.17
C GLU A 93 -7.97 10.88 -8.04
N GLN A 94 -7.78 9.60 -8.41
CA GLN A 94 -8.82 8.58 -8.34
C GLN A 94 -9.35 8.38 -6.91
N LYS A 95 -8.46 8.41 -5.92
CA LYS A 95 -8.81 8.35 -4.50
C LYS A 95 -9.73 9.51 -4.09
N GLY A 96 -9.40 10.73 -4.52
CA GLY A 96 -10.24 11.89 -4.24
C GLY A 96 -11.66 11.77 -4.81
N ILE A 97 -11.77 11.26 -6.03
CA ILE A 97 -13.07 11.02 -6.68
C ILE A 97 -13.86 9.94 -5.93
N MET A 98 -13.22 8.84 -5.58
CA MET A 98 -13.81 7.72 -4.84
C MET A 98 -14.36 8.17 -3.47
N LEU A 99 -13.56 8.90 -2.69
CA LEU A 99 -14.00 9.44 -1.40
C LEU A 99 -15.17 10.45 -1.55
N ALA A 100 -15.13 11.28 -2.61
CA ALA A 100 -16.20 12.24 -2.86
C ALA A 100 -17.51 11.59 -3.34
N SER A 101 -17.46 10.46 -4.04
CA SER A 101 -18.64 9.72 -4.48
C SER A 101 -19.30 8.90 -3.36
N GLY A 102 -18.51 8.52 -2.34
CA GLY A 102 -18.97 7.60 -1.31
C GLY A 102 -19.03 6.13 -1.75
N GLU A 103 -18.57 5.82 -2.96
CA GLU A 103 -18.58 4.46 -3.51
C GLU A 103 -17.23 3.79 -3.25
N LEU A 104 -17.16 2.96 -2.20
CA LEU A 104 -15.99 2.17 -1.86
C LEU A 104 -16.18 0.70 -2.26
N PRO A 105 -15.11 -0.01 -2.64
CA PRO A 105 -15.14 -1.46 -2.76
C PRO A 105 -15.24 -2.12 -1.38
N ASP A 106 -15.51 -3.42 -1.35
CA ASP A 106 -15.63 -4.18 -0.10
C ASP A 106 -14.30 -4.20 0.67
N ILE A 107 -13.18 -4.31 -0.04
CA ILE A 107 -11.85 -4.34 0.55
C ILE A 107 -10.91 -3.39 -0.18
N ILE A 108 -10.12 -2.65 0.59
CA ILE A 108 -9.05 -1.80 0.07
C ILE A 108 -7.72 -2.30 0.64
N MET A 109 -6.80 -2.67 -0.23
CA MET A 109 -5.49 -3.16 0.18
C MET A 109 -4.38 -2.72 -0.78
N GLY A 110 -3.15 -2.74 -0.31
CA GLY A 110 -1.99 -2.46 -1.14
C GLY A 110 -1.15 -1.29 -0.64
N PHE A 111 -0.05 -1.04 -1.34
CA PHE A 111 0.91 -0.03 -0.97
C PHE A 111 0.39 1.38 -1.24
N ARG A 112 0.31 2.23 -0.21
CA ARG A 112 -0.13 3.63 -0.31
C ARG A 112 -1.54 3.82 -0.89
N THR A 113 -2.43 2.85 -0.73
CA THR A 113 -3.83 3.00 -1.13
C THR A 113 -4.51 4.10 -0.32
N PHE A 114 -4.58 3.93 0.99
CA PHE A 114 -5.08 4.91 1.95
C PHE A 114 -4.05 5.11 3.05
N ASN A 115 -4.04 6.29 3.63
CA ASN A 115 -3.29 6.60 4.85
C ASN A 115 -4.26 6.89 6.00
N ASP A 116 -3.73 7.04 7.20
CA ASP A 116 -4.54 7.26 8.40
C ASP A 116 -5.40 8.53 8.29
N SER A 117 -4.88 9.60 7.65
CA SER A 117 -5.64 10.84 7.45
C SER A 117 -6.82 10.65 6.48
N ASP A 118 -6.67 9.81 5.46
CA ASP A 118 -7.77 9.49 4.54
C ASP A 118 -8.92 8.82 5.30
N ILE A 119 -8.59 7.87 6.19
CA ILE A 119 -9.56 7.15 7.02
C ILE A 119 -10.16 8.10 8.06
N MET A 120 -9.32 8.86 8.80
CA MET A 120 -9.77 9.76 9.86
C MET A 120 -10.73 10.85 9.36
N ASN A 121 -10.52 11.35 8.14
CA ASN A 121 -11.38 12.37 7.55
C ASN A 121 -12.70 11.82 6.97
N ASN A 122 -12.84 10.49 6.88
CA ASN A 122 -13.98 9.81 6.26
C ASN A 122 -14.40 8.56 7.07
N MET A 123 -14.30 8.62 8.40
CA MET A 123 -14.50 7.45 9.28
C MET A 123 -15.85 6.78 9.10
N GLU A 124 -16.89 7.56 8.75
CA GLU A 124 -18.24 7.07 8.51
C GLU A 124 -18.35 6.13 7.29
N MET A 125 -17.35 6.15 6.41
CA MET A 125 -17.29 5.28 5.22
C MET A 125 -16.61 3.94 5.50
N PHE A 126 -15.97 3.79 6.67
CA PHE A 126 -15.18 2.60 7.01
C PHE A 126 -15.81 1.82 8.17
N GLN A 127 -15.79 0.50 8.05
CA GLN A 127 -16.29 -0.40 9.07
C GLN A 127 -15.29 -0.50 10.24
N PRO A 128 -15.70 -0.22 11.49
CA PRO A 128 -14.89 -0.60 12.66
C PRO A 128 -14.72 -2.10 12.72
N LEU A 129 -13.49 -2.55 13.02
CA LEU A 129 -13.10 -3.96 12.91
C LEU A 129 -12.99 -4.67 14.26
N ASP A 130 -13.09 -3.96 15.39
CA ASP A 130 -12.83 -4.51 16.71
C ASP A 130 -13.65 -5.76 17.02
N ASP A 131 -14.97 -5.68 16.87
CA ASP A 131 -15.89 -6.80 17.15
C ASP A 131 -15.65 -7.97 16.15
N LEU A 132 -15.38 -7.65 14.89
CA LEU A 132 -15.09 -8.66 13.85
C LEU A 132 -13.75 -9.36 14.11
N ILE A 133 -12.74 -8.63 14.58
CA ILE A 133 -11.46 -9.21 14.98
C ILE A 133 -11.65 -10.14 16.18
N ASP A 134 -12.42 -9.70 17.16
CA ASP A 134 -12.68 -10.49 18.36
C ASP A 134 -13.43 -11.79 18.06
N GLN A 135 -14.37 -11.75 17.13
CA GLN A 135 -15.22 -12.88 16.80
C GLN A 135 -14.55 -13.84 15.79
N TYR A 136 -13.93 -13.31 14.72
CA TYR A 136 -13.55 -14.12 13.57
C TYR A 136 -12.04 -14.21 13.33
N MET A 137 -11.20 -13.43 14.04
CA MET A 137 -9.77 -13.37 13.77
C MET A 137 -8.88 -13.76 14.96
N PRO A 138 -8.97 -15.00 15.48
CA PRO A 138 -8.23 -15.41 16.68
C PRO A 138 -6.71 -15.28 16.53
N ASN A 139 -6.17 -15.52 15.35
CA ASN A 139 -4.73 -15.40 15.11
C ASN A 139 -4.27 -13.93 15.10
N TYR A 140 -5.07 -13.01 14.54
CA TYR A 140 -4.74 -11.58 14.55
C TYR A 140 -4.90 -10.99 15.94
N LYS A 141 -5.95 -11.37 16.66
CA LYS A 141 -6.15 -11.02 18.07
C LYS A 141 -4.96 -11.42 18.94
N LYS A 142 -4.49 -12.66 18.79
CA LYS A 142 -3.28 -13.14 19.47
C LYS A 142 -2.06 -12.29 19.09
N ALA A 143 -1.88 -11.92 17.83
CA ALA A 143 -0.77 -11.06 17.40
C ALA A 143 -0.86 -9.65 18.04
N LEU A 144 -2.06 -9.08 18.19
CA LEU A 144 -2.26 -7.80 18.87
C LEU A 144 -1.93 -7.86 20.37
N GLU A 145 -2.15 -9.02 21.00
CA GLU A 145 -1.81 -9.25 22.41
C GLU A 145 -0.30 -9.45 22.62
N GLU A 146 0.34 -10.22 21.72
CA GLU A 146 1.78 -10.53 21.78
C GLU A 146 2.68 -9.36 21.33
N ILE A 147 2.15 -8.45 20.51
CA ILE A 147 2.88 -7.30 19.95
C ILE A 147 2.10 -6.01 20.25
N PRO A 148 2.28 -5.40 21.45
CA PRO A 148 1.54 -4.20 21.83
C PRO A 148 1.67 -3.01 20.87
N GLU A 149 2.82 -2.90 20.20
CA GLU A 149 3.06 -1.87 19.18
C GLU A 149 2.14 -2.05 17.98
N LEU A 150 1.82 -3.29 17.61
CA LEU A 150 0.91 -3.58 16.50
C LEU A 150 -0.49 -3.04 16.79
N LYS A 151 -0.99 -3.31 17.99
CA LYS A 151 -2.27 -2.77 18.46
C LYS A 151 -2.28 -1.25 18.50
N LYS A 152 -1.22 -0.65 19.04
CA LYS A 152 -1.08 0.81 19.10
C LYS A 152 -1.10 1.46 17.72
N MET A 153 -0.45 0.84 16.72
CA MET A 153 -0.41 1.33 15.35
C MET A 153 -1.75 1.14 14.61
N ALA A 154 -2.53 0.11 14.96
CA ALA A 154 -3.83 -0.16 14.35
C ALA A 154 -4.97 0.68 14.92
N THR A 155 -4.79 1.25 16.13
CA THR A 155 -5.85 1.95 16.87
C THR A 155 -5.87 3.44 16.51
N PHE A 156 -7.00 3.90 16.03
CA PHE A 156 -7.27 5.31 15.71
C PHE A 156 -7.58 6.14 16.97
N PRO A 157 -7.62 7.49 16.87
CA PRO A 157 -7.85 8.36 18.03
C PRO A 157 -9.17 8.16 18.77
N ASP A 158 -10.19 7.61 18.09
CA ASP A 158 -11.48 7.25 18.69
C ASP A 158 -11.45 5.92 19.46
N GLY A 159 -10.29 5.25 19.51
CA GLY A 159 -10.08 3.99 20.19
C GLY A 159 -10.43 2.74 19.37
N LYS A 160 -10.84 2.88 18.12
CA LYS A 160 -11.23 1.77 17.23
C LYS A 160 -10.18 1.46 16.19
N MET A 161 -10.29 0.27 15.59
CA MET A 161 -9.47 -0.16 14.47
C MET A 161 -10.31 -0.18 13.19
N TYR A 162 -9.75 0.38 12.09
CA TYR A 162 -10.38 0.44 10.77
C TYR A 162 -9.52 -0.24 9.70
N SER A 163 -8.35 -0.72 10.07
CA SER A 163 -7.41 -1.37 9.17
C SER A 163 -6.58 -2.42 9.87
N PHE A 164 -6.03 -3.35 9.10
CA PHE A 164 -5.08 -4.34 9.58
C PHE A 164 -3.66 -3.80 9.42
N THR A 165 -2.91 -3.75 10.49
CA THR A 165 -1.51 -3.33 10.49
C THR A 165 -0.62 -4.47 10.01
N LYS A 166 0.28 -4.15 9.07
CA LYS A 166 1.24 -5.12 8.55
C LYS A 166 2.34 -5.41 9.58
N ASN A 167 2.50 -6.68 9.92
CA ASN A 167 3.62 -7.16 10.72
C ASN A 167 4.64 -7.89 9.84
N LEU A 168 5.90 -7.46 9.88
CA LEU A 168 7.01 -8.07 9.16
C LEU A 168 8.12 -8.47 10.13
N PRO A 169 7.96 -9.59 10.85
CA PRO A 169 8.88 -9.98 11.94
C PRO A 169 10.32 -10.25 11.46
N LEU A 170 10.50 -10.55 10.18
CA LEU A 170 11.82 -10.86 9.61
C LEU A 170 12.51 -9.66 8.96
N ARG A 171 11.89 -8.47 9.01
CA ARG A 171 12.52 -7.25 8.48
C ARG A 171 13.08 -6.40 9.61
N PRO A 172 14.22 -5.73 9.37
CA PRO A 172 14.71 -4.72 10.30
C PRO A 172 13.66 -3.63 10.50
N LYS A 173 13.60 -3.06 11.68
CA LYS A 173 12.66 -1.98 12.05
C LYS A 173 12.84 -0.70 11.22
N SER A 174 14.03 -0.51 10.64
CA SER A 174 14.35 0.60 9.74
C SER A 174 14.36 0.13 8.28
N CYS A 175 13.70 0.88 7.40
CA CYS A 175 13.70 0.63 5.95
C CYS A 175 15.06 0.93 5.32
N ASN A 176 15.71 1.98 5.78
CA ASN A 176 17.01 2.42 5.30
C ASN A 176 18.07 2.08 6.34
N GLN A 177 19.15 1.47 5.89
CA GLN A 177 20.26 1.12 6.76
C GLN A 177 21.56 1.62 6.12
N PRO A 178 22.28 2.50 6.80
CA PRO A 178 23.62 2.88 6.37
C PRO A 178 24.54 1.67 6.48
N ILE A 179 25.35 1.48 5.46
CA ILE A 179 26.37 0.43 5.39
C ILE A 179 27.69 1.14 5.16
N ILE A 180 28.73 0.73 5.88
CA ILE A 180 30.08 1.23 5.69
C ILE A 180 30.98 0.15 5.11
N ASN A 181 31.90 0.53 4.24
CA ASN A 181 32.88 -0.39 3.66
C ASN A 181 33.99 -0.68 4.68
N LYS A 182 33.85 -1.81 5.38
CA LYS A 182 34.85 -2.20 6.40
C LYS A 182 36.27 -2.40 5.82
N LYS A 183 36.39 -2.88 4.58
CA LYS A 183 37.71 -3.05 3.96
C LYS A 183 38.43 -1.71 3.79
N TRP A 184 37.72 -0.64 3.48
CA TRP A 184 38.28 0.70 3.38
C TRP A 184 38.71 1.24 4.75
N LEU A 185 37.92 0.96 5.79
CA LEU A 185 38.31 1.29 7.17
C LEU A 185 39.63 0.57 7.54
N ASP A 186 39.69 -0.75 7.29
CA ASP A 186 40.86 -1.56 7.60
C ASP A 186 42.10 -1.10 6.82
N ASN A 187 41.97 -0.77 5.54
CA ASN A 187 43.05 -0.26 4.70
C ASN A 187 43.66 1.04 5.23
N LEU A 188 42.80 1.92 5.78
CA LEU A 188 43.24 3.21 6.32
C LEU A 188 43.49 3.19 7.84
N GLY A 189 43.31 2.05 8.50
CA GLY A 189 43.47 1.92 9.95
C GLY A 189 42.45 2.71 10.75
N LEU A 190 41.22 2.84 10.23
CA LEU A 190 40.12 3.59 10.85
C LEU A 190 39.16 2.64 11.55
N GLU A 191 38.56 3.12 12.64
CA GLU A 191 37.50 2.42 13.35
C GLU A 191 36.11 2.74 12.73
N VAL A 192 35.11 1.92 13.06
CA VAL A 192 33.71 2.20 12.68
C VAL A 192 33.25 3.48 13.39
N PRO A 193 32.69 4.46 12.65
CA PRO A 193 32.27 5.72 13.26
C PRO A 193 31.10 5.53 14.23
N GLU A 194 31.19 6.11 15.41
CA GLU A 194 30.16 6.09 16.45
C GLU A 194 29.43 7.43 16.58
N THR A 195 30.07 8.53 16.15
CA THR A 195 29.53 9.89 16.18
C THR A 195 29.46 10.49 14.78
N LEU A 196 28.73 11.61 14.63
CA LEU A 196 28.70 12.35 13.37
C LEU A 196 30.07 12.92 13.00
N ASP A 197 30.85 13.32 13.99
CA ASP A 197 32.22 13.82 13.77
C ASP A 197 33.14 12.67 13.29
N ASP A 198 33.00 11.48 13.86
CA ASP A 198 33.74 10.31 13.38
C ASP A 198 33.35 9.97 11.95
N LEU A 199 32.03 9.98 11.64
CA LEU A 199 31.55 9.75 10.29
C LEU A 199 32.11 10.76 9.30
N TYR A 200 32.11 12.05 9.65
CA TYR A 200 32.71 13.08 8.82
C TYR A 200 34.21 12.80 8.56
N ASN A 201 34.97 12.48 9.60
CA ASN A 201 36.40 12.20 9.48
C ASN A 201 36.69 10.97 8.64
N VAL A 202 35.88 9.90 8.80
CA VAL A 202 35.98 8.67 8.00
C VAL A 202 35.66 8.96 6.52
N LEU A 203 34.56 9.67 6.24
CA LEU A 203 34.19 10.01 4.86
C LEU A 203 35.21 10.93 4.20
N LYS A 204 35.78 11.84 4.97
CA LYS A 204 36.90 12.71 4.50
C LYS A 204 38.11 11.87 4.17
N ALA A 205 38.52 10.96 5.04
CA ALA A 205 39.63 10.06 4.79
C ALA A 205 39.41 9.16 3.56
N PHE A 206 38.18 8.62 3.39
CA PHE A 206 37.82 7.89 2.19
C PHE A 206 37.96 8.72 0.92
N LYS A 207 37.67 10.04 0.99
CA LYS A 207 37.76 10.93 -0.17
C LYS A 207 39.18 11.36 -0.51
N GLU A 208 40.05 11.51 0.49
CA GLU A 208 41.35 12.15 0.34
C GLU A 208 42.51 11.13 0.28
N GLN A 209 42.25 9.84 0.55
CA GLN A 209 43.25 8.79 0.60
C GLN A 209 42.82 7.60 -0.26
N ASP A 210 43.78 6.77 -0.67
CA ASP A 210 43.57 5.53 -1.42
C ASP A 210 42.90 4.46 -0.52
N ALA A 211 41.58 4.64 -0.27
CA ALA A 211 40.85 3.77 0.63
C ALA A 211 40.61 2.37 0.04
N ASN A 212 40.48 2.28 -1.27
CA ASN A 212 40.29 1.00 -1.96
C ASN A 212 41.59 0.21 -2.16
N GLY A 213 42.77 0.87 -2.06
CA GLY A 213 44.10 0.27 -2.15
C GLY A 213 44.53 -0.05 -3.59
N ASN A 214 43.99 0.69 -4.58
CA ASN A 214 44.31 0.47 -5.99
C ASN A 214 45.49 1.33 -6.50
N GLY A 215 45.97 2.28 -5.71
CA GLY A 215 47.07 3.20 -6.02
C GLY A 215 46.61 4.56 -6.59
N ASP A 216 45.29 4.82 -6.71
CA ASP A 216 44.76 6.10 -7.14
C ASP A 216 43.84 6.69 -6.03
N PRO A 217 44.30 7.70 -5.28
CA PRO A 217 43.49 8.27 -4.19
C PRO A 217 42.40 9.25 -4.65
N ASN A 218 42.07 9.31 -5.95
CA ASN A 218 41.12 10.27 -6.50
C ASN A 218 39.85 9.61 -7.04
N ASP A 219 39.77 8.28 -7.03
CA ASP A 219 38.63 7.55 -7.61
C ASP A 219 37.57 7.14 -6.58
N GLU A 220 37.82 7.39 -5.27
CA GLU A 220 36.86 7.05 -4.24
C GLU A 220 35.64 7.95 -4.20
N ILE A 221 34.46 7.28 -4.08
CA ILE A 221 33.19 7.92 -3.77
C ILE A 221 32.87 7.58 -2.31
N PRO A 222 33.10 8.52 -1.37
CA PRO A 222 33.03 8.23 0.07
C PRO A 222 31.63 7.86 0.56
N ILE A 223 30.60 8.36 -0.10
CA ILE A 223 29.20 8.06 0.23
C ILE A 223 28.35 8.02 -1.05
N SER A 224 27.50 7.04 -1.12
CA SER A 224 26.50 6.91 -2.20
C SER A 224 25.22 6.34 -1.63
N GLY A 225 24.11 6.68 -2.23
CA GLY A 225 22.80 6.19 -1.80
C GLY A 225 21.71 6.48 -2.80
N ALA A 226 20.54 5.88 -2.56
CA ALA A 226 19.34 6.13 -3.34
C ALA A 226 18.75 7.52 -3.04
N LYS A 227 17.68 7.86 -3.73
CA LYS A 227 16.87 9.04 -3.43
C LYS A 227 16.40 8.97 -1.97
N GLY A 228 16.78 9.95 -1.17
CA GLY A 228 16.48 9.98 0.27
C GLY A 228 17.72 9.93 1.18
N LEU A 229 18.95 9.73 0.62
CA LEU A 229 20.18 9.77 1.40
C LEU A 229 20.31 11.05 2.26
N SER A 230 19.83 12.19 1.76
CA SER A 230 19.82 13.44 2.52
C SER A 230 18.98 13.34 3.79
N MET A 231 17.85 12.66 3.75
CA MET A 231 16.99 12.45 4.92
C MET A 231 17.67 11.53 5.93
N ASP A 232 18.31 10.45 5.47
CA ASP A 232 19.05 9.55 6.35
C ASP A 232 20.19 10.27 7.10
N LEU A 233 20.82 11.26 6.47
CA LEU A 233 21.82 12.11 7.10
C LEU A 233 21.23 13.16 8.06
N LEU A 234 19.96 13.52 7.91
CA LEU A 234 19.27 14.49 8.76
C LEU A 234 18.60 13.84 9.99
N ASN A 235 18.30 12.54 9.92
CA ASN A 235 17.69 11.81 11.03
C ASN A 235 18.42 11.95 12.38
N PRO A 236 19.77 11.90 12.45
CA PRO A 236 20.50 12.13 13.71
C PRO A 236 20.27 13.51 14.34
N PHE A 237 19.82 14.48 13.56
CA PHE A 237 19.48 15.83 14.04
C PHE A 237 18.00 15.96 14.44
N GLY A 238 17.24 14.86 14.48
CA GLY A 238 15.82 14.85 14.80
C GLY A 238 14.91 15.28 13.65
N ILE A 239 15.44 15.44 12.43
CA ILE A 239 14.67 15.75 11.24
C ILE A 239 14.20 14.42 10.64
N THR A 240 12.93 14.16 10.71
CA THR A 240 12.30 12.97 10.14
C THR A 240 11.47 13.35 8.93
N ASP A 241 11.31 12.41 7.99
CA ASP A 241 10.38 12.57 6.86
C ASP A 241 8.95 12.70 7.40
N ILE A 242 8.23 13.70 6.91
CA ILE A 242 6.86 14.00 7.33
C ILE A 242 5.90 13.51 6.26
#